data_168e97b7ae392bbfdab661d91dc2cd9a
#
_entry.id   168e97b7ae392bbfdab661d91dc2cd9a
#
_cell.length_a   1.000
_cell.length_b   1.000
_cell.length_c   1.000
_cell.angle_alpha   90.00
_cell.angle_beta   90.00
_cell.angle_gamma   90.00
#
_symmetry.space_group_name_H-M   'P 1'
#
loop_
_entity.id
_entity.type
_entity.pdbx_description
1 polymer ?
#
loop_
_entity_poly.entity_id
_entity_poly.type
_entity_poly.pdbx_seq_one_letter_code
_entity_poly.pdbx_strand_id
1 'polypeptide(L)'
;MKASVLCFPYIRFFLFPAVLLSIAAAFAVLPAEADSVEPLLEGWVRHQDAPFNNRCPRWSDKGTLSEDRCKVGCVATALETVVSYYGREITLRQQLEGWSTANYTVESLPQGTVIRTADILPDFGDGTAQSVGCGEAEYQRAVDEVAKLSLACGLMAKMNYGLSESGADAQDLVEPLKAVFGWKTAIYLDSYNYTPEQWKEILKNELRQGRPVLYTGYTMNIAGHAFVIDGFDENDRFHVNWGYGGAYDGQYHDILSLCAFENPADPTPLGTMQGFFCNQQAVIICPDEVDTALADSPQPRTGYEIAVEDIEMPDVARVGKYVPVNITLRNTSDQCITSPFEIFSNAPSDNEPFRQGDYGALFGVTMEPGEVRTITVHCEFSTTGVRTVHLSPDDVHIFGSKSVNFQPAYSDKLTFGDIRYFPEEDAVTFQIPVKNERSETSGSRVVYSLFPGTEKKTDTDWRHYDYVYLKAGESATLEVTFKALEKYADYVFALRWPWIIYGEFPFTLAPITGVDAPVSPSDDAPFYDLLGRGVSRRKGGLLIHNGHKVLQPR
;
A
#
# COMPACT_ATOMS: atom_id res chain seq x y z
N MET A 1 53.47 25.76 71.94
CA MET A 1 53.60 27.01 72.68
C MET A 1 52.53 27.98 72.26
N LYS A 2 51.75 28.47 73.29
CA LYS A 2 50.87 29.66 73.33
C LYS A 2 49.72 29.68 72.27
N ALA A 3 48.50 29.32 72.48
CA ALA A 3 47.47 29.94 73.34
C ALA A 3 47.35 31.46 73.23
N SER A 4 46.24 31.91 72.66
CA SER A 4 45.57 33.14 73.12
C SER A 4 44.08 33.09 72.66
N VAL A 5 43.30 33.18 73.68
CA VAL A 5 41.82 33.33 73.75
C VAL A 5 41.52 34.83 73.62
N LEU A 6 40.35 35.19 73.05
CA LEU A 6 39.48 36.33 73.43
C LEU A 6 38.20 36.32 72.59
N CYS A 7 37.15 36.00 73.21
CA CYS A 7 36.02 36.78 73.81
C CYS A 7 35.04 37.32 72.82
N PHE A 8 33.81 36.79 73.02
CA PHE A 8 32.50 37.28 72.52
C PHE A 8 32.11 38.65 73.09
N PRO A 9 31.21 39.39 72.42
CA PRO A 9 29.98 39.71 73.15
C PRO A 9 28.69 39.40 72.38
N TYR A 10 27.70 39.09 73.20
CA TYR A 10 26.29 38.93 72.90
C TYR A 10 25.65 40.11 72.18
N ILE A 11 24.78 39.84 71.14
CA ILE A 11 23.71 40.72 70.70
C ILE A 11 22.43 39.92 70.51
N ARG A 12 21.37 40.51 71.04
CA ARG A 12 20.03 40.00 71.31
C ARG A 12 19.28 39.62 70.03
N PHE A 13 18.51 38.53 70.15
CA PHE A 13 17.44 38.14 69.26
C PHE A 13 16.33 39.19 69.24
N PHE A 14 15.97 39.62 68.00
CA PHE A 14 14.65 40.15 67.69
C PHE A 14 13.98 39.15 66.75
N LEU A 15 12.86 38.56 67.23
CA LEU A 15 11.96 37.76 66.46
C LEU A 15 11.16 38.66 65.50
N PHE A 16 11.33 38.50 64.20
CA PHE A 16 10.35 38.92 63.21
C PHE A 16 9.74 37.67 62.61
N PRO A 17 8.37 37.62 62.46
CA PRO A 17 7.75 36.48 61.80
C PRO A 17 8.02 36.56 60.32
N ALA A 18 8.73 35.55 59.81
CA ALA A 18 8.88 35.32 58.36
C ALA A 18 7.55 34.85 57.77
N VAL A 19 6.91 35.72 57.04
CA VAL A 19 5.83 35.33 56.11
C VAL A 19 6.46 34.56 54.97
N LEU A 20 6.31 33.24 54.96
CA LEU A 20 6.64 32.40 53.82
C LEU A 20 5.62 32.69 52.67
N LEU A 21 6.02 33.54 51.73
CA LEU A 21 5.34 33.62 50.43
C LEU A 21 5.75 32.42 49.61
N SER A 22 4.91 31.38 49.54
CA SER A 22 5.05 30.26 48.60
C SER A 22 4.72 30.79 47.22
N ILE A 23 5.74 31.13 46.43
CA ILE A 23 5.59 31.31 45.00
C ILE A 23 5.54 29.89 44.40
N ALA A 24 4.31 29.37 44.24
CA ALA A 24 4.09 28.26 43.34
C ALA A 24 4.28 28.80 41.92
N ALA A 25 5.51 28.62 41.38
CA ALA A 25 5.72 28.75 39.95
C ALA A 25 4.91 27.63 39.29
N ALA A 26 3.71 27.95 38.81
CA ALA A 26 3.02 27.12 37.85
C ALA A 26 3.89 27.11 36.58
N PHE A 27 4.70 26.08 36.42
CA PHE A 27 5.18 25.71 35.08
C PHE A 27 3.91 25.37 34.30
N ALA A 28 3.42 26.31 33.51
CA ALA A 28 2.56 25.98 32.42
C ALA A 28 3.40 25.09 31.49
N VAL A 29 3.14 23.79 31.53
CA VAL A 29 3.59 22.89 30.48
C VAL A 29 2.81 23.40 29.27
N LEU A 30 3.47 24.21 28.44
CA LEU A 30 2.96 24.49 27.10
C LEU A 30 2.76 23.10 26.47
N PRO A 31 1.61 22.83 25.87
CA PRO A 31 1.48 21.60 25.10
C PRO A 31 2.65 21.57 24.12
N ALA A 32 3.35 20.45 24.06
CA ALA A 32 4.33 20.25 23.01
C ALA A 32 3.59 20.51 21.70
N GLU A 33 4.13 21.40 20.87
CA GLU A 33 3.60 21.62 19.53
C GLU A 33 3.51 20.25 18.86
N ALA A 34 2.35 19.92 18.29
CA ALA A 34 2.16 18.62 17.68
C ALA A 34 3.22 18.44 16.59
N ASP A 35 3.93 17.31 16.60
CA ASP A 35 4.96 17.00 15.61
C ASP A 35 4.29 16.61 14.30
N SER A 36 4.20 17.55 13.37
CA SER A 36 3.59 17.36 12.06
C SER A 36 4.29 18.20 10.99
N VAL A 37 4.20 17.80 9.74
CA VAL A 37 4.62 18.56 8.57
C VAL A 37 3.50 18.55 7.55
N GLU A 38 3.00 19.75 7.21
CA GLU A 38 2.00 19.92 6.16
C GLU A 38 2.53 19.39 4.82
N PRO A 39 1.67 18.93 3.89
CA PRO A 39 2.08 18.42 2.61
C PRO A 39 2.94 19.41 1.81
N LEU A 40 4.17 19.03 1.50
CA LEU A 40 5.10 19.83 0.70
C LEU A 40 4.64 19.97 -0.76
N LEU A 41 3.84 19.01 -1.23
CA LEU A 41 3.33 18.92 -2.61
C LEU A 41 1.83 19.21 -2.69
N GLU A 42 1.29 20.04 -1.79
CA GLU A 42 -0.12 20.42 -1.86
C GLU A 42 -0.45 21.04 -3.22
N GLY A 43 -1.50 20.54 -3.87
CA GLY A 43 -1.92 20.99 -5.21
C GLY A 43 -1.07 20.48 -6.36
N TRP A 44 -0.12 19.60 -6.12
CA TRP A 44 0.65 18.94 -7.18
C TRP A 44 -0.08 17.72 -7.73
N VAL A 45 -0.37 17.75 -9.04
CA VAL A 45 -1.03 16.64 -9.74
C VAL A 45 -0.06 16.02 -10.73
N ARG A 46 0.23 14.74 -10.56
CA ARG A 46 1.16 13.97 -11.41
C ARG A 46 0.50 12.69 -11.91
N HIS A 47 0.79 12.35 -13.17
CA HIS A 47 0.38 11.07 -13.77
C HIS A 47 1.36 10.63 -14.87
N GLN A 48 1.09 9.51 -15.52
CA GLN A 48 2.04 8.87 -16.43
C GLN A 48 1.68 9.09 -17.93
N ASP A 49 0.63 9.86 -18.21
CA ASP A 49 0.16 10.19 -19.55
C ASP A 49 0.60 11.60 -19.99
N ALA A 50 0.08 12.11 -21.10
CA ALA A 50 0.37 13.45 -21.56
C ALA A 50 -0.07 14.51 -20.53
N PRO A 51 0.75 15.58 -20.28
CA PRO A 51 1.93 15.96 -21.05
C PRO A 51 3.24 15.25 -20.65
N PHE A 52 3.26 14.52 -19.51
CA PHE A 52 4.47 13.93 -18.94
C PHE A 52 5.14 12.93 -19.87
N ASN A 53 4.37 12.10 -20.59
CA ASN A 53 4.92 11.11 -21.52
C ASN A 53 5.17 11.63 -22.95
N ASN A 54 5.10 12.94 -23.20
CA ASN A 54 5.26 13.51 -24.55
C ASN A 54 6.60 13.18 -25.22
N ARG A 55 7.62 12.78 -24.44
CA ARG A 55 8.91 12.31 -24.94
C ARG A 55 9.19 10.83 -24.66
N CYS A 56 8.28 10.10 -24.05
CA CYS A 56 8.39 8.65 -23.93
C CYS A 56 8.31 7.98 -25.31
N PRO A 57 8.90 6.79 -25.48
CA PRO A 57 8.88 6.08 -26.76
C PRO A 57 7.46 5.70 -27.18
N ARG A 58 7.27 5.50 -28.49
CA ARG A 58 6.08 4.84 -29.02
C ARG A 58 6.35 3.35 -29.17
N TRP A 59 5.35 2.55 -28.83
CA TRP A 59 5.44 1.11 -28.98
C TRP A 59 5.30 0.69 -30.45
N SER A 60 6.08 -0.26 -30.90
CA SER A 60 5.98 -0.86 -32.22
C SER A 60 5.62 -2.33 -32.11
N ASP A 61 4.50 -2.73 -32.68
CA ASP A 61 4.16 -4.13 -32.88
C ASP A 61 4.32 -4.50 -34.34
N LYS A 62 5.23 -5.44 -34.65
CA LYS A 62 5.53 -5.93 -36.00
C LYS A 62 5.76 -4.82 -37.03
N GLY A 63 6.37 -3.70 -36.59
CA GLY A 63 6.67 -2.55 -37.43
C GLY A 63 5.54 -1.50 -37.54
N THR A 64 4.42 -1.70 -36.87
CA THR A 64 3.37 -0.71 -36.76
C THR A 64 3.54 0.06 -35.45
N LEU A 65 3.74 1.38 -35.52
CA LEU A 65 3.81 2.26 -34.35
C LEU A 65 2.42 2.51 -33.78
N SER A 66 2.31 2.44 -32.45
CA SER A 66 1.09 2.87 -31.75
C SER A 66 0.84 4.36 -31.92
N GLU A 67 -0.43 4.77 -31.84
CA GLU A 67 -0.79 6.20 -31.76
C GLU A 67 -0.37 6.76 -30.40
N ASP A 68 -0.55 5.99 -29.35
CA ASP A 68 -0.19 6.35 -27.99
C ASP A 68 1.30 6.15 -27.72
N ARG A 69 1.81 6.94 -26.78
CA ARG A 69 3.15 6.77 -26.21
C ARG A 69 3.10 5.81 -25.02
N CYS A 70 4.22 5.19 -24.73
CA CYS A 70 4.39 4.42 -23.50
C CYS A 70 4.18 5.31 -22.26
N LYS A 71 3.76 4.71 -21.17
CA LYS A 71 3.64 5.39 -19.87
C LYS A 71 5.01 5.87 -19.38
N VAL A 72 5.04 6.94 -18.59
CA VAL A 72 6.28 7.46 -17.96
C VAL A 72 6.91 6.39 -17.05
N GLY A 73 6.08 5.64 -16.32
CA GLY A 73 6.48 4.71 -15.26
C GLY A 73 6.53 5.37 -13.89
N CYS A 74 6.06 4.67 -12.87
CA CYS A 74 5.88 5.23 -11.53
C CYS A 74 7.19 5.75 -10.92
N VAL A 75 8.30 5.03 -11.08
CA VAL A 75 9.62 5.46 -10.57
C VAL A 75 10.07 6.78 -11.20
N ALA A 76 9.91 6.94 -12.52
CA ALA A 76 10.28 8.18 -13.19
C ALA A 76 9.31 9.32 -12.85
N THR A 77 8.00 9.03 -12.67
CA THR A 77 7.00 10.01 -12.23
C THR A 77 7.29 10.52 -10.82
N ALA A 78 7.58 9.62 -9.87
CA ALA A 78 7.93 10.00 -8.51
C ALA A 78 9.22 10.82 -8.46
N LEU A 79 10.25 10.43 -9.24
CA LEU A 79 11.48 11.21 -9.34
C LEU A 79 11.25 12.58 -9.97
N GLU A 80 10.48 12.65 -11.07
CA GLU A 80 10.11 13.92 -11.73
C GLU A 80 9.43 14.87 -10.73
N THR A 81 8.52 14.35 -9.91
CA THR A 81 7.83 15.11 -8.87
C THR A 81 8.81 15.70 -7.86
N VAL A 82 9.70 14.87 -7.27
CA VAL A 82 10.70 15.34 -6.30
C VAL A 82 11.65 16.34 -6.94
N VAL A 83 12.12 16.11 -8.17
CA VAL A 83 13.05 17.01 -8.87
C VAL A 83 12.38 18.33 -9.20
N SER A 84 11.13 18.32 -9.64
CA SER A 84 10.35 19.53 -9.95
C SER A 84 10.12 20.39 -8.70
N TYR A 85 9.86 19.77 -7.55
CA TYR A 85 9.67 20.46 -6.27
C TYR A 85 10.83 21.42 -5.94
N TYR A 86 12.08 21.04 -6.24
CA TYR A 86 13.22 21.87 -5.98
C TYR A 86 13.35 23.11 -6.88
N GLY A 87 12.59 23.22 -7.97
CA GLY A 87 12.45 24.42 -8.79
C GLY A 87 13.75 24.95 -9.38
N ARG A 88 14.62 24.11 -9.95
CA ARG A 88 15.98 24.47 -10.37
C ARG A 88 16.20 24.43 -11.87
N GLU A 89 17.25 25.11 -12.33
CA GLU A 89 17.85 24.83 -13.63
C GLU A 89 18.90 23.73 -13.47
N ILE A 90 18.71 22.63 -14.19
CA ILE A 90 19.60 21.45 -14.18
C ILE A 90 20.28 21.39 -15.55
N THR A 91 21.60 21.41 -15.58
CA THR A 91 22.39 21.12 -16.77
C THR A 91 23.00 19.73 -16.65
N LEU A 92 22.67 18.82 -17.58
CA LEU A 92 23.16 17.47 -17.59
C LEU A 92 24.70 17.46 -17.70
N ARG A 93 25.37 16.92 -16.70
CA ARG A 93 26.86 16.83 -16.64
C ARG A 93 27.41 15.72 -17.54
N GLN A 94 26.58 14.74 -17.86
CA GLN A 94 26.91 13.62 -18.73
C GLN A 94 25.73 13.37 -19.67
N GLN A 95 25.98 12.73 -20.80
CA GLN A 95 24.92 12.24 -21.68
C GLN A 95 24.14 11.14 -20.99
N LEU A 96 22.80 11.16 -21.14
CA LEU A 96 21.94 10.04 -20.82
C LEU A 96 21.71 9.25 -22.11
N GLU A 97 22.25 8.02 -22.13
CA GLU A 97 22.17 7.17 -23.32
C GLU A 97 20.78 6.56 -23.48
N GLY A 98 20.24 6.69 -24.68
CA GLY A 98 19.04 5.96 -25.09
C GLY A 98 19.38 4.54 -25.50
N TRP A 99 18.36 3.75 -25.76
CA TRP A 99 18.49 2.36 -26.21
C TRP A 99 17.34 1.96 -27.12
N SER A 100 17.51 0.82 -27.80
CA SER A 100 16.47 0.21 -28.61
C SER A 100 16.18 -1.22 -28.17
N THR A 101 14.91 -1.57 -28.19
CA THR A 101 14.40 -2.93 -27.99
C THR A 101 13.73 -3.42 -29.28
N ALA A 102 13.15 -4.60 -29.26
CA ALA A 102 12.35 -5.08 -30.39
C ALA A 102 11.07 -4.22 -30.62
N ASN A 103 10.60 -3.52 -29.58
CA ASN A 103 9.30 -2.86 -29.57
C ASN A 103 9.37 -1.34 -29.52
N TYR A 104 10.48 -0.75 -29.07
CA TYR A 104 10.59 0.72 -28.95
C TYR A 104 12.05 1.18 -28.98
N THR A 105 12.22 2.48 -29.25
CA THR A 105 13.50 3.17 -29.16
C THR A 105 13.34 4.40 -28.25
N VAL A 106 14.22 4.51 -27.26
CA VAL A 106 14.32 5.67 -26.37
C VAL A 106 15.41 6.58 -26.91
N GLU A 107 15.10 7.88 -27.03
CA GLU A 107 16.10 8.88 -27.48
C GLU A 107 17.10 9.18 -26.36
N SER A 108 18.35 9.51 -26.74
CA SER A 108 19.36 10.01 -25.79
C SER A 108 19.15 11.48 -25.46
N LEU A 109 19.55 11.90 -24.27
CA LEU A 109 19.69 13.31 -23.91
C LEU A 109 21.18 13.69 -23.85
N PRO A 110 21.65 14.61 -24.72
CA PRO A 110 23.07 14.99 -24.76
C PRO A 110 23.54 15.65 -23.47
N GLN A 111 24.83 15.51 -23.14
CA GLN A 111 25.50 16.34 -22.15
C GLN A 111 25.27 17.83 -22.47
N GLY A 112 25.06 18.65 -21.44
CA GLY A 112 24.75 20.06 -21.58
C GLY A 112 23.28 20.37 -21.84
N THR A 113 22.40 19.35 -21.97
CA THR A 113 20.95 19.57 -22.00
C THR A 113 20.52 20.29 -20.74
N VAL A 114 19.75 21.38 -20.91
CA VAL A 114 19.21 22.20 -19.82
C VAL A 114 17.76 21.83 -19.58
N ILE A 115 17.40 21.58 -18.31
CA ILE A 115 16.04 21.33 -17.83
C ILE A 115 15.72 22.42 -16.80
N ARG A 116 14.62 23.16 -17.00
CA ARG A 116 14.20 24.25 -16.12
C ARG A 116 13.01 23.81 -15.29
N THR A 117 13.26 23.20 -14.15
CA THR A 117 12.18 22.66 -13.33
C THR A 117 11.30 23.75 -12.70
N ALA A 118 11.82 24.98 -12.57
CA ALA A 118 11.04 26.13 -12.15
C ALA A 118 9.94 26.55 -13.15
N ASP A 119 10.05 26.13 -14.42
CA ASP A 119 9.04 26.38 -15.45
C ASP A 119 7.94 25.30 -15.46
N ILE A 120 8.09 24.20 -14.70
CA ILE A 120 7.14 23.10 -14.63
C ILE A 120 5.98 23.47 -13.68
N LEU A 121 4.75 23.36 -14.18
CA LEU A 121 3.56 23.65 -13.39
C LEU A 121 3.29 22.54 -12.34
N PRO A 122 2.77 22.89 -11.17
CA PRO A 122 2.31 21.91 -10.19
C PRO A 122 1.18 21.02 -10.71
N ASP A 123 0.26 21.60 -11.50
CA ASP A 123 -0.86 20.92 -12.14
C ASP A 123 -0.97 21.39 -13.60
N PHE A 124 -1.31 20.49 -14.51
CA PHE A 124 -1.53 20.78 -15.94
C PHE A 124 -3.02 20.88 -16.30
N GLY A 125 -3.91 20.81 -15.31
CA GLY A 125 -5.36 20.96 -15.47
C GLY A 125 -5.95 19.96 -16.46
N ASP A 126 -6.83 20.46 -17.33
CA ASP A 126 -7.47 19.67 -18.40
C ASP A 126 -6.62 19.57 -19.70
N GLY A 127 -5.36 19.98 -19.65
CA GLY A 127 -4.46 20.00 -20.80
C GLY A 127 -4.45 21.32 -21.56
N THR A 128 -5.02 22.39 -21.00
CA THR A 128 -5.07 23.73 -21.61
C THR A 128 -4.49 24.80 -20.69
N ALA A 129 -3.86 25.82 -21.26
CA ALA A 129 -3.36 26.97 -20.52
C ALA A 129 -4.45 27.70 -19.72
N GLN A 130 -5.67 27.70 -20.24
CA GLN A 130 -6.81 28.36 -19.61
C GLN A 130 -7.22 27.68 -18.29
N SER A 131 -7.16 26.35 -18.23
CA SER A 131 -7.55 25.59 -17.04
C SER A 131 -6.67 25.86 -15.84
N VAL A 132 -5.40 26.20 -16.08
CA VAL A 132 -4.40 26.51 -15.02
C VAL A 132 -4.13 28.02 -14.90
N GLY A 133 -4.84 28.85 -15.65
CA GLY A 133 -4.80 30.32 -15.54
C GLY A 133 -3.49 30.97 -16.00
N CYS A 134 -2.72 30.33 -16.87
CA CYS A 134 -1.47 30.87 -17.41
C CYS A 134 -1.57 31.20 -18.91
N GLY A 135 -0.52 31.87 -19.48
CA GLY A 135 -0.43 32.15 -20.90
C GLY A 135 -0.03 30.91 -21.71
N GLU A 136 -0.53 30.82 -22.99
CA GLU A 136 -0.24 29.68 -23.87
C GLU A 136 1.27 29.40 -24.02
N ALA A 137 2.10 30.45 -24.19
CA ALA A 137 3.55 30.28 -24.31
C ALA A 137 4.22 29.78 -23.01
N GLU A 138 3.66 30.11 -21.86
CA GLU A 138 4.09 29.62 -20.54
C GLU A 138 3.70 28.17 -20.38
N TYR A 139 2.44 27.84 -20.68
CA TYR A 139 1.95 26.46 -20.63
C TYR A 139 2.78 25.54 -21.54
N GLN A 140 3.05 25.94 -22.77
CA GLN A 140 3.83 25.13 -23.70
C GLN A 140 5.27 24.92 -23.22
N ARG A 141 5.90 25.95 -22.58
CA ARG A 141 7.21 25.76 -21.94
C ARG A 141 7.15 24.72 -20.81
N ALA A 142 6.13 24.81 -19.97
CA ALA A 142 5.94 23.85 -18.87
C ALA A 142 5.77 22.41 -19.40
N VAL A 143 4.97 22.22 -20.45
CA VAL A 143 4.79 20.95 -21.15
C VAL A 143 6.10 20.40 -21.70
N ASP A 144 6.90 21.25 -22.34
CA ASP A 144 8.19 20.84 -22.92
C ASP A 144 9.22 20.48 -21.83
N GLU A 145 9.26 21.23 -20.73
CA GLU A 145 10.19 20.97 -19.62
C GLU A 145 9.79 19.73 -18.83
N VAL A 146 8.50 19.51 -18.53
CA VAL A 146 8.07 18.30 -17.81
C VAL A 146 8.30 17.04 -18.64
N ALA A 147 8.01 17.07 -19.93
CA ALA A 147 8.27 15.93 -20.81
C ALA A 147 9.76 15.60 -20.94
N LYS A 148 10.61 16.65 -20.97
CA LYS A 148 12.08 16.51 -20.98
C LYS A 148 12.59 15.91 -19.67
N LEU A 149 12.08 16.39 -18.55
CA LEU A 149 12.45 15.87 -17.23
C LEU A 149 12.00 14.42 -17.06
N SER A 150 10.75 14.10 -17.43
CA SER A 150 10.23 12.72 -17.37
C SER A 150 11.08 11.75 -18.20
N LEU A 151 11.52 12.17 -19.41
CA LEU A 151 12.46 11.38 -20.20
C LEU A 151 13.81 11.21 -19.49
N ALA A 152 14.36 12.28 -18.91
CA ALA A 152 15.63 12.20 -18.18
C ALA A 152 15.52 11.22 -16.98
N CYS A 153 14.43 11.29 -16.23
CA CYS A 153 14.15 10.37 -15.12
C CYS A 153 14.03 8.92 -15.60
N GLY A 154 13.32 8.68 -16.70
CA GLY A 154 13.19 7.36 -17.30
C GLY A 154 14.52 6.78 -17.82
N LEU A 155 15.38 7.64 -18.41
CA LEU A 155 16.72 7.25 -18.84
C LEU A 155 17.63 6.88 -17.65
N MET A 156 17.58 7.66 -16.57
CA MET A 156 18.34 7.37 -15.34
C MET A 156 17.89 6.06 -14.67
N ALA A 157 16.58 5.81 -14.66
CA ALA A 157 15.99 4.60 -14.11
C ALA A 157 16.12 3.36 -15.02
N LYS A 158 16.64 3.51 -16.25
CA LYS A 158 16.66 2.46 -17.28
C LYS A 158 15.28 1.83 -17.51
N MET A 159 14.26 2.68 -17.61
CA MET A 159 12.85 2.32 -17.66
C MET A 159 12.52 1.26 -18.70
N ASN A 160 11.89 0.17 -18.28
CA ASN A 160 11.27 -0.77 -19.20
C ASN A 160 9.88 -0.23 -19.58
N TYR A 161 9.80 0.35 -20.79
CA TYR A 161 8.62 1.07 -21.25
C TYR A 161 7.53 0.14 -21.80
N GLY A 162 6.25 0.46 -21.53
CA GLY A 162 5.08 -0.22 -22.05
C GLY A 162 3.88 0.71 -22.21
N LEU A 163 2.84 0.27 -22.95
CA LEU A 163 1.62 1.06 -23.18
C LEU A 163 0.69 1.11 -21.98
N SER A 164 0.58 0.01 -21.26
CA SER A 164 -0.27 -0.09 -20.05
C SER A 164 0.48 0.31 -18.79
N GLU A 165 1.74 -0.08 -18.69
CA GLU A 165 2.61 0.15 -17.54
C GLU A 165 4.07 0.23 -17.99
N SER A 166 4.90 0.91 -17.22
CA SER A 166 6.35 0.99 -17.38
C SER A 166 6.99 0.82 -16.00
N GLY A 167 8.06 0.03 -15.90
CA GLY A 167 8.67 -0.33 -14.62
C GLY A 167 10.18 -0.12 -14.60
N ALA A 168 10.73 0.19 -13.42
CA ALA A 168 12.15 0.33 -13.16
C ALA A 168 12.45 0.09 -11.67
N ASP A 169 13.72 -0.13 -11.34
CA ASP A 169 14.19 -0.17 -9.97
C ASP A 169 14.60 1.23 -9.50
N ALA A 170 14.11 1.68 -8.35
CA ALA A 170 14.44 2.99 -7.79
C ALA A 170 15.92 3.09 -7.34
N GLN A 171 16.57 1.97 -7.03
CA GLN A 171 17.99 1.94 -6.69
C GLN A 171 18.87 2.43 -7.84
N ASP A 172 18.47 2.18 -9.08
CA ASP A 172 19.19 2.63 -10.29
C ASP A 172 19.32 4.15 -10.40
N LEU A 173 18.50 4.92 -9.67
CA LEU A 173 18.51 6.39 -9.67
C LEU A 173 19.70 7.01 -8.92
N VAL A 174 20.26 6.31 -7.93
CA VAL A 174 21.22 6.89 -6.95
C VAL A 174 22.48 7.43 -7.62
N GLU A 175 23.12 6.63 -8.44
CA GLU A 175 24.37 7.04 -9.11
C GLU A 175 24.13 8.09 -10.23
N PRO A 176 23.10 7.96 -11.09
CA PRO A 176 22.81 9.00 -12.09
C PRO A 176 22.44 10.35 -11.49
N LEU A 177 21.71 10.41 -10.38
CA LEU A 177 21.41 11.69 -9.69
C LEU A 177 22.68 12.45 -9.31
N LYS A 178 23.67 11.75 -8.80
CA LYS A 178 24.98 12.34 -8.47
C LYS A 178 25.79 12.66 -9.71
N ALA A 179 25.92 11.72 -10.62
CA ALA A 179 26.83 11.84 -11.77
C ALA A 179 26.28 12.80 -12.85
N VAL A 180 24.98 12.73 -13.15
CA VAL A 180 24.34 13.47 -14.26
C VAL A 180 23.77 14.79 -13.80
N PHE A 181 22.98 14.82 -12.73
CA PHE A 181 22.43 16.06 -12.17
C PHE A 181 23.40 16.80 -11.27
N GLY A 182 24.38 16.07 -10.70
CA GLY A 182 25.38 16.63 -9.81
C GLY A 182 24.89 16.94 -8.41
N TRP A 183 23.85 16.25 -7.98
CA TRP A 183 23.25 16.41 -6.67
C TRP A 183 24.14 15.82 -5.57
N LYS A 184 24.07 16.42 -4.39
CA LYS A 184 25.00 16.09 -3.29
C LYS A 184 24.61 14.81 -2.57
N THR A 185 23.30 14.62 -2.38
CA THR A 185 22.74 13.44 -1.72
C THR A 185 21.78 12.71 -2.64
N ALA A 186 22.02 11.44 -2.84
CA ALA A 186 21.11 10.44 -3.33
C ALA A 186 21.46 9.13 -2.63
N ILE A 187 20.58 8.62 -1.79
CA ILE A 187 20.81 7.44 -0.95
C ILE A 187 19.57 6.54 -1.02
N TYR A 188 19.80 5.26 -1.26
CA TYR A 188 18.76 4.24 -1.25
C TYR A 188 18.75 3.52 0.09
N LEU A 189 17.58 3.36 0.67
CA LEU A 189 17.36 2.74 1.98
C LEU A 189 16.28 1.67 1.86
N ASP A 190 16.47 0.55 2.55
CA ASP A 190 15.49 -0.53 2.70
C ASP A 190 14.90 -0.52 4.10
N SER A 191 13.57 -0.52 4.21
CA SER A 191 12.86 -0.45 5.49
C SER A 191 13.19 -1.61 6.43
N TYR A 192 13.45 -2.80 5.90
CA TYR A 192 13.76 -3.98 6.71
C TYR A 192 15.10 -3.91 7.46
N ASN A 193 15.95 -2.92 7.13
CA ASN A 193 17.18 -2.64 7.88
C ASN A 193 16.94 -1.85 9.16
N TYR A 194 15.70 -1.45 9.45
CA TYR A 194 15.32 -0.57 10.55
C TYR A 194 14.14 -1.15 11.33
N THR A 195 13.93 -0.72 12.58
CA THR A 195 12.65 -0.97 13.25
C THR A 195 11.56 -0.07 12.64
N PRO A 196 10.26 -0.37 12.81
CA PRO A 196 9.19 0.50 12.33
C PRO A 196 9.32 1.96 12.82
N GLU A 197 9.68 2.14 14.09
CA GLU A 197 9.87 3.46 14.71
C GLU A 197 11.08 4.20 14.10
N GLN A 198 12.19 3.49 13.91
CA GLN A 198 13.39 4.05 13.26
C GLN A 198 13.08 4.45 11.82
N TRP A 199 12.34 3.60 11.09
CA TRP A 199 11.95 3.88 9.72
C TRP A 199 11.08 5.14 9.61
N LYS A 200 10.04 5.23 10.45
CA LYS A 200 9.19 6.42 10.55
C LYS A 200 10.02 7.67 10.85
N GLU A 201 10.94 7.59 11.81
CA GLU A 201 11.75 8.75 12.22
C GLU A 201 12.71 9.21 11.11
N ILE A 202 13.30 8.29 10.33
CA ILE A 202 14.11 8.64 9.15
C ILE A 202 13.27 9.47 8.17
N LEU A 203 12.07 9.00 7.81
CA LEU A 203 11.17 9.69 6.88
C LEU A 203 10.75 11.05 7.42
N LYS A 204 10.34 11.12 8.70
CA LYS A 204 9.92 12.37 9.36
C LYS A 204 11.07 13.39 9.39
N ASN A 205 12.30 12.97 9.60
CA ASN A 205 13.45 13.85 9.59
C ASN A 205 13.71 14.50 8.23
N GLU A 206 13.48 13.77 7.14
CA GLU A 206 13.55 14.33 5.80
C GLU A 206 12.45 15.38 5.58
N LEU A 207 11.22 15.05 5.94
CA LEU A 207 10.07 15.94 5.80
C LEU A 207 10.20 17.21 6.64
N ARG A 208 10.70 17.13 7.88
CA ARG A 208 11.00 18.31 8.74
C ARG A 208 12.02 19.26 8.10
N GLN A 209 12.88 18.74 7.24
CA GLN A 209 13.86 19.53 6.49
C GLN A 209 13.31 20.03 5.14
N GLY A 210 12.01 19.85 4.87
CA GLY A 210 11.36 20.24 3.62
C GLY A 210 11.81 19.39 2.42
N ARG A 211 12.15 18.12 2.64
CA ARG A 211 12.60 17.21 1.59
C ARG A 211 11.56 16.10 1.37
N PRO A 212 10.78 16.14 0.28
CA PRO A 212 9.89 15.06 -0.09
C PRO A 212 10.68 13.80 -0.44
N VAL A 213 10.16 12.63 -0.05
CA VAL A 213 10.86 11.35 -0.16
C VAL A 213 10.26 10.52 -1.29
N LEU A 214 11.09 10.13 -2.27
CA LEU A 214 10.70 9.10 -3.24
C LEU A 214 10.62 7.76 -2.50
N TYR A 215 9.47 7.13 -2.57
CA TYR A 215 9.17 5.92 -1.83
C TYR A 215 8.66 4.81 -2.74
N THR A 216 8.98 3.58 -2.44
CA THR A 216 8.49 2.41 -3.17
C THR A 216 7.99 1.34 -2.23
N GLY A 217 7.10 0.50 -2.72
CA GLY A 217 6.62 -0.67 -2.01
C GLY A 217 5.93 -1.64 -2.96
N TYR A 218 5.67 -2.83 -2.45
CA TYR A 218 4.99 -3.89 -3.19
C TYR A 218 3.75 -4.35 -2.44
N THR A 219 2.75 -4.74 -3.19
CA THR A 219 1.58 -5.43 -2.64
C THR A 219 1.91 -6.91 -2.42
N MET A 220 1.08 -7.62 -1.66
CA MET A 220 1.17 -9.07 -1.51
C MET A 220 1.09 -9.85 -2.83
N ASN A 221 0.54 -9.24 -3.89
CA ASN A 221 0.45 -9.83 -5.23
C ASN A 221 1.60 -9.38 -6.16
N ILE A 222 2.72 -8.91 -5.59
CA ILE A 222 3.95 -8.53 -6.31
C ILE A 222 3.76 -7.30 -7.24
N ALA A 223 2.66 -6.57 -7.13
CA ALA A 223 2.51 -5.31 -7.84
C ALA A 223 3.32 -4.22 -7.12
N GLY A 224 4.36 -3.71 -7.78
CA GLY A 224 5.19 -2.61 -7.26
C GLY A 224 4.62 -1.24 -7.63
N HIS A 225 4.82 -0.24 -6.77
CA HIS A 225 4.53 1.15 -7.07
C HIS A 225 5.58 2.08 -6.45
N ALA A 226 5.88 3.17 -7.15
CA ALA A 226 6.68 4.27 -6.66
C ALA A 226 5.83 5.54 -6.56
N PHE A 227 5.95 6.26 -5.46
CA PHE A 227 5.19 7.47 -5.14
C PHE A 227 6.02 8.40 -4.27
N VAL A 228 5.46 9.52 -3.83
CA VAL A 228 6.18 10.49 -2.99
C VAL A 228 5.49 10.62 -1.65
N ILE A 229 6.27 10.52 -0.57
CA ILE A 229 5.85 10.90 0.78
C ILE A 229 6.29 12.34 0.99
N ASP A 230 5.36 13.23 1.38
CA ASP A 230 5.60 14.66 1.38
C ASP A 230 5.06 15.42 2.60
N GLY A 231 4.52 14.70 3.59
CA GLY A 231 4.05 15.26 4.86
C GLY A 231 3.73 14.18 5.88
N PHE A 232 3.47 14.57 7.13
CA PHE A 232 2.96 13.67 8.17
C PHE A 232 2.15 14.43 9.23
N ASP A 233 1.19 13.73 9.86
CA ASP A 233 0.33 14.27 10.91
C ASP A 233 0.83 13.90 12.33
N GLU A 234 0.15 14.43 13.34
CA GLU A 234 0.42 14.18 14.76
C GLU A 234 0.19 12.73 15.22
N ASN A 235 -0.39 11.89 14.36
CA ASN A 235 -0.64 10.47 14.63
C ASN A 235 0.37 9.56 13.91
N ASP A 236 1.50 10.11 13.43
CA ASP A 236 2.52 9.40 12.64
C ASP A 236 1.97 8.79 11.34
N ARG A 237 0.95 9.42 10.74
CA ARG A 237 0.43 9.05 9.44
C ARG A 237 1.03 9.94 8.37
N PHE A 238 1.39 9.37 7.24
CA PHE A 238 2.13 10.05 6.18
C PHE A 238 1.20 10.45 5.04
N HIS A 239 1.36 11.69 4.58
CA HIS A 239 0.71 12.19 3.36
C HIS A 239 1.46 11.66 2.13
N VAL A 240 0.69 11.27 1.10
CA VAL A 240 1.23 10.60 -0.09
C VAL A 240 0.69 11.26 -1.36
N ASN A 241 1.59 11.63 -2.25
CA ASN A 241 1.28 11.91 -3.65
C ASN A 241 1.50 10.63 -4.47
N TRP A 242 0.41 10.01 -4.89
CA TRP A 242 0.43 8.69 -5.52
C TRP A 242 0.86 8.71 -7.00
N GLY A 243 0.86 9.87 -7.65
CA GLY A 243 1.13 9.97 -9.08
C GLY A 243 0.01 9.41 -9.97
N TYR A 244 -1.22 9.36 -9.46
CA TYR A 244 -2.43 8.86 -10.14
C TYR A 244 -3.34 9.96 -10.66
N GLY A 245 -2.79 11.13 -10.99
CA GLY A 245 -3.56 12.26 -11.50
C GLY A 245 -4.43 12.93 -10.43
N GLY A 246 -3.94 12.99 -9.20
CA GLY A 246 -4.65 13.54 -8.05
C GLY A 246 -5.65 12.57 -7.41
N ALA A 247 -5.87 11.40 -8.02
CA ALA A 247 -6.71 10.39 -7.40
C ALA A 247 -6.04 9.83 -6.14
N TYR A 248 -6.80 9.81 -5.04
CA TYR A 248 -6.36 9.34 -3.73
C TYR A 248 -5.31 10.23 -3.01
N ASP A 249 -4.85 11.32 -3.62
CA ASP A 249 -4.02 12.31 -2.96
C ASP A 249 -4.84 13.04 -1.86
N GLY A 250 -4.15 13.68 -0.92
CA GLY A 250 -4.81 14.40 0.17
C GLY A 250 -5.22 13.53 1.37
N GLN A 251 -4.80 12.28 1.43
CA GLN A 251 -5.04 11.39 2.56
C GLN A 251 -3.73 11.05 3.28
N TYR A 252 -3.87 10.81 4.61
CA TYR A 252 -2.78 10.37 5.47
C TYR A 252 -2.88 8.88 5.75
N HIS A 253 -1.79 8.16 5.56
CA HIS A 253 -1.73 6.70 5.64
C HIS A 253 -0.75 6.23 6.71
N ASP A 254 -1.03 5.10 7.36
CA ASP A 254 -0.02 4.39 8.12
C ASP A 254 1.03 3.82 7.16
N ILE A 255 2.32 4.08 7.44
CA ILE A 255 3.43 3.59 6.62
C ILE A 255 3.44 2.05 6.51
N LEU A 256 2.88 1.35 7.48
CA LEU A 256 2.83 -0.11 7.52
C LEU A 256 1.71 -0.70 6.65
N SER A 257 0.75 0.09 6.21
CA SER A 257 -0.36 -0.38 5.35
C SER A 257 -0.38 0.28 3.97
N LEU A 258 0.02 1.52 3.83
CA LEU A 258 0.17 2.34 2.61
C LEU A 258 -0.71 1.90 1.43
N CYS A 259 -2.01 2.05 1.56
CA CYS A 259 -2.96 1.69 0.52
C CYS A 259 -3.67 2.93 -0.03
N ALA A 260 -3.47 3.24 -1.32
CA ALA A 260 -4.15 4.35 -1.99
C ALA A 260 -5.68 4.24 -1.95
N PHE A 261 -6.19 3.01 -1.88
CA PHE A 261 -7.62 2.71 -1.84
C PHE A 261 -8.16 2.56 -0.40
N GLU A 262 -7.31 2.81 0.61
CA GLU A 262 -7.71 2.68 1.99
C GLU A 262 -8.77 3.75 2.30
N ASN A 263 -9.95 3.30 2.68
CA ASN A 263 -10.88 4.16 3.36
C ASN A 263 -10.54 4.07 4.86
N PRO A 264 -10.08 5.14 5.51
CA PRO A 264 -9.80 5.12 6.97
C PRO A 264 -11.01 4.66 7.79
N ALA A 265 -12.20 4.82 7.21
CA ALA A 265 -13.46 4.38 7.78
C ALA A 265 -13.76 2.89 7.53
N ASP A 266 -12.99 2.19 6.69
CA ASP A 266 -13.13 0.76 6.39
C ASP A 266 -11.76 0.06 6.49
N PRO A 267 -11.27 -0.21 7.71
CA PRO A 267 -10.00 -0.90 7.93
C PRO A 267 -10.13 -2.41 7.71
N THR A 268 -10.83 -2.85 6.67
CA THR A 268 -10.88 -4.28 6.36
C THR A 268 -9.49 -4.80 5.97
N PRO A 269 -9.17 -6.08 6.25
CA PRO A 269 -7.88 -6.68 5.92
C PRO A 269 -7.46 -6.58 4.45
N LEU A 270 -8.37 -6.14 3.58
CA LEU A 270 -8.14 -5.99 2.14
C LEU A 270 -7.40 -4.72 1.76
N GLY A 271 -7.56 -3.64 2.51
CA GLY A 271 -6.66 -2.49 2.40
C GLY A 271 -5.22 -2.94 2.54
N THR A 272 -4.94 -3.82 3.49
CA THR A 272 -3.60 -4.39 3.71
C THR A 272 -3.13 -5.29 2.58
N MET A 273 -3.99 -6.02 1.87
CA MET A 273 -3.57 -6.90 0.77
C MET A 273 -3.27 -6.15 -0.53
N GLN A 274 -3.82 -4.94 -0.70
CA GLN A 274 -3.55 -4.04 -1.83
C GLN A 274 -2.59 -2.91 -1.45
N GLY A 275 -2.20 -2.84 -0.18
CA GLY A 275 -1.25 -1.85 0.32
C GLY A 275 0.18 -2.15 -0.15
N PHE A 276 0.94 -1.10 -0.38
CA PHE A 276 2.36 -1.16 -0.76
C PHE A 276 3.24 -1.25 0.48
N PHE A 277 2.99 -2.24 1.33
CA PHE A 277 3.66 -2.42 2.63
C PHE A 277 4.76 -3.49 2.61
N CYS A 278 4.87 -4.25 1.53
CA CYS A 278 5.94 -5.23 1.37
C CYS A 278 7.16 -4.58 0.70
N ASN A 279 8.34 -4.98 1.13
CA ASN A 279 9.62 -4.58 0.54
C ASN A 279 9.69 -3.07 0.26
N GLN A 280 9.44 -2.28 1.32
CA GLN A 280 9.40 -0.83 1.24
C GLN A 280 10.81 -0.25 1.17
N GLN A 281 11.02 0.72 0.27
CA GLN A 281 12.29 1.42 0.12
C GLN A 281 12.06 2.92 -0.01
N ALA A 282 13.12 3.69 0.28
CA ALA A 282 13.15 5.12 0.11
C ALA A 282 14.39 5.57 -0.64
N VAL A 283 14.25 6.57 -1.51
CA VAL A 283 15.38 7.30 -2.07
C VAL A 283 15.39 8.70 -1.49
N ILE A 284 16.37 8.97 -0.65
CA ILE A 284 16.60 10.27 -0.04
C ILE A 284 17.39 11.12 -1.02
N ILE A 285 16.89 12.31 -1.32
CA ILE A 285 17.43 13.17 -2.39
C ILE A 285 17.58 14.60 -1.87
N CYS A 286 18.82 15.12 -1.91
CA CYS A 286 19.09 16.52 -1.63
C CYS A 286 20.09 17.10 -2.65
N PRO A 287 19.71 18.17 -3.39
CA PRO A 287 20.58 18.73 -4.42
C PRO A 287 21.81 19.46 -3.87
N ASP A 288 21.71 20.14 -2.73
CA ASP A 288 22.69 21.14 -2.28
C ASP A 288 23.64 20.66 -1.19
N GLU A 289 23.18 19.73 -0.36
CA GLU A 289 23.85 19.36 0.87
C GLU A 289 24.17 17.88 0.91
N VAL A 290 25.25 17.53 1.56
CA VAL A 290 25.41 16.16 2.04
C VAL A 290 24.49 16.03 3.24
N ASP A 291 23.58 15.08 3.19
CA ASP A 291 22.63 14.87 4.26
C ASP A 291 23.34 14.38 5.52
N THR A 292 23.51 15.28 6.48
CA THR A 292 24.13 14.97 7.78
C THR A 292 23.12 14.33 8.74
N ALA A 293 21.81 14.52 8.53
CA ALA A 293 20.80 13.89 9.38
C ALA A 293 20.79 12.36 9.20
N LEU A 294 21.10 11.87 7.99
CA LEU A 294 21.29 10.45 7.75
C LEU A 294 22.54 9.88 8.44
N ALA A 295 23.57 10.70 8.67
CA ALA A 295 24.76 10.26 9.42
C ALA A 295 24.44 9.98 10.90
N ASP A 296 23.45 10.68 11.45
CA ASP A 296 22.95 10.50 12.81
C ASP A 296 21.74 9.54 12.88
N SER A 297 21.28 9.05 11.74
CA SER A 297 20.17 8.09 11.66
C SER A 297 20.58 6.73 12.24
N PRO A 298 19.58 5.93 12.69
CA PRO A 298 19.84 4.58 13.14
C PRO A 298 20.64 3.79 12.11
N GLN A 299 21.64 3.06 12.56
CA GLN A 299 22.41 2.22 11.64
C GLN A 299 21.60 1.01 11.21
N PRO A 300 21.72 0.55 9.95
CA PRO A 300 21.05 -0.64 9.48
C PRO A 300 21.39 -1.84 10.35
N ARG A 301 20.38 -2.69 10.60
CA ARG A 301 20.60 -3.96 11.29
C ARG A 301 21.44 -4.90 10.42
N THR A 302 22.19 -5.76 11.05
CA THR A 302 22.98 -6.79 10.39
C THR A 302 22.40 -8.15 10.72
N GLY A 303 22.01 -8.89 9.69
CA GLY A 303 21.51 -10.26 9.82
C GLY A 303 19.98 -10.36 9.98
N TYR A 304 19.50 -11.56 9.82
CA TYR A 304 18.08 -11.89 9.90
C TYR A 304 17.72 -12.32 11.31
N GLU A 305 16.78 -11.63 11.92
CA GLU A 305 16.35 -11.85 13.31
C GLU A 305 14.95 -12.50 13.39
N ILE A 306 14.37 -12.89 12.24
CA ILE A 306 13.18 -13.74 12.18
C ILE A 306 13.60 -15.15 11.78
N ALA A 307 13.25 -16.13 12.63
CA ALA A 307 13.42 -17.54 12.35
C ALA A 307 12.11 -18.13 11.82
N VAL A 308 12.20 -19.01 10.83
CA VAL A 308 11.08 -19.84 10.38
C VAL A 308 11.10 -21.15 11.15
N GLU A 309 10.06 -21.41 11.94
CA GLU A 309 9.94 -22.62 12.75
C GLU A 309 9.23 -23.74 12.01
N ASP A 310 8.25 -23.40 11.15
CA ASP A 310 7.50 -24.38 10.38
C ASP A 310 6.88 -23.81 9.11
N ILE A 311 6.72 -24.66 8.09
CA ILE A 311 5.99 -24.36 6.85
C ILE A 311 5.05 -25.52 6.56
N GLU A 312 3.76 -25.29 6.69
CA GLU A 312 2.72 -26.25 6.37
C GLU A 312 1.96 -25.85 5.09
N MET A 313 1.83 -26.78 4.17
CA MET A 313 0.97 -26.66 2.99
C MET A 313 0.62 -28.07 2.48
N PRO A 314 -0.42 -28.22 1.63
CA PRO A 314 -0.78 -29.51 1.06
C PRO A 314 0.38 -30.13 0.26
N ASP A 315 0.62 -31.44 0.41
CA ASP A 315 1.62 -32.17 -0.38
C ASP A 315 1.26 -32.23 -1.88
N VAL A 316 0.00 -32.07 -2.20
CA VAL A 316 -0.52 -32.00 -3.58
C VAL A 316 -1.34 -30.73 -3.72
N ALA A 317 -0.96 -29.90 -4.67
CA ALA A 317 -1.65 -28.66 -5.03
C ALA A 317 -1.98 -28.64 -6.52
N ARG A 318 -2.65 -27.57 -6.99
CA ARG A 318 -2.96 -27.41 -8.40
C ARG A 318 -2.55 -26.01 -8.87
N VAL A 319 -2.00 -25.95 -10.08
CA VAL A 319 -1.63 -24.69 -10.70
C VAL A 319 -2.86 -23.82 -10.94
N GLY A 320 -2.70 -22.50 -10.87
CA GLY A 320 -3.79 -21.53 -11.03
C GLY A 320 -4.85 -21.62 -9.93
N LYS A 321 -4.49 -22.13 -8.74
CA LYS A 321 -5.33 -22.20 -7.55
C LYS A 321 -4.63 -21.55 -6.37
N TYR A 322 -5.39 -20.83 -5.57
CA TYR A 322 -4.89 -20.25 -4.33
C TYR A 322 -4.77 -21.34 -3.26
N VAL A 323 -3.54 -21.62 -2.86
CA VAL A 323 -3.20 -22.67 -1.90
C VAL A 323 -2.73 -22.01 -0.60
N PRO A 324 -3.31 -22.37 0.57
CA PRO A 324 -2.84 -21.82 1.83
C PRO A 324 -1.46 -22.39 2.19
N VAL A 325 -0.55 -21.51 2.55
CA VAL A 325 0.76 -21.80 3.13
C VAL A 325 0.76 -21.23 4.55
N ASN A 326 0.77 -22.08 5.54
CA ASN A 326 0.87 -21.69 6.96
C ASN A 326 2.34 -21.62 7.34
N ILE A 327 2.78 -20.47 7.84
CA ILE A 327 4.17 -20.22 8.19
C ILE A 327 4.24 -19.80 9.64
N THR A 328 5.00 -20.52 10.44
CA THR A 328 5.26 -20.16 11.83
C THR A 328 6.60 -19.47 11.93
N LEU A 329 6.56 -18.21 12.34
CA LEU A 329 7.70 -17.31 12.46
C LEU A 329 7.97 -16.98 13.93
N ARG A 330 9.24 -16.75 14.28
CA ARG A 330 9.68 -16.25 15.58
C ARG A 330 10.61 -15.05 15.40
N ASN A 331 10.32 -13.94 16.06
CA ASN A 331 11.31 -12.86 16.25
C ASN A 331 12.32 -13.31 17.31
N THR A 332 13.59 -13.44 16.90
CA THR A 332 14.69 -13.88 17.78
C THR A 332 15.46 -12.73 18.42
N SER A 333 15.10 -11.49 18.05
CA SER A 333 15.73 -10.27 18.57
C SER A 333 15.07 -9.75 19.84
N ASP A 334 15.66 -8.75 20.43
CA ASP A 334 15.11 -7.97 21.56
C ASP A 334 14.40 -6.69 21.13
N GLN A 335 14.16 -6.51 19.81
CA GLN A 335 13.49 -5.34 19.20
C GLN A 335 12.27 -5.76 18.40
N CYS A 336 11.32 -4.82 18.23
CA CYS A 336 10.28 -4.96 17.23
C CYS A 336 10.93 -4.85 15.84
N ILE A 337 10.63 -5.80 14.96
CA ILE A 337 11.23 -5.87 13.63
C ILE A 337 10.19 -6.08 12.55
N THR A 338 10.44 -5.51 11.38
CA THR A 338 9.70 -5.76 10.15
C THR A 338 10.61 -6.52 9.18
N SER A 339 10.07 -7.55 8.54
CA SER A 339 10.79 -8.30 7.51
C SER A 339 9.88 -8.63 6.34
N PRO A 340 10.32 -8.42 5.09
CA PRO A 340 9.65 -8.95 3.92
C PRO A 340 9.91 -10.44 3.79
N PHE A 341 9.01 -11.13 3.09
CA PHE A 341 9.18 -12.51 2.69
C PHE A 341 8.58 -12.77 1.32
N GLU A 342 9.27 -13.59 0.55
CA GLU A 342 8.82 -14.12 -0.72
C GLU A 342 8.53 -15.61 -0.61
N ILE A 343 7.45 -16.05 -1.26
CA ILE A 343 7.18 -17.47 -1.47
C ILE A 343 7.28 -17.73 -2.96
N PHE A 344 8.16 -18.63 -3.36
CA PHE A 344 8.35 -19.03 -4.75
C PHE A 344 8.60 -20.54 -4.86
N SER A 345 8.45 -21.11 -6.04
CA SER A 345 8.73 -22.52 -6.28
C SER A 345 9.66 -22.73 -7.47
N ASN A 346 10.50 -23.76 -7.40
CA ASN A 346 11.33 -24.18 -8.51
C ASN A 346 11.41 -25.71 -8.65
N ALA A 347 11.98 -26.19 -9.75
CA ALA A 347 12.23 -27.62 -9.90
C ALA A 347 13.32 -28.08 -8.91
N PRO A 348 13.25 -29.30 -8.35
CA PRO A 348 14.25 -29.79 -7.41
C PRO A 348 15.68 -29.88 -7.99
N SER A 349 15.81 -29.82 -9.31
CA SER A 349 17.08 -29.85 -10.05
C SER A 349 17.65 -28.45 -10.34
N ASP A 350 16.93 -27.36 -10.01
CA ASP A 350 17.39 -26.01 -10.30
C ASP A 350 18.52 -25.63 -9.34
N ASN A 351 19.66 -25.24 -9.92
CA ASN A 351 20.83 -24.81 -9.14
C ASN A 351 20.79 -23.30 -8.79
N GLU A 352 19.89 -22.55 -9.41
CA GLU A 352 19.69 -21.10 -9.19
C GLU A 352 18.21 -20.83 -8.90
N PRO A 353 17.74 -21.13 -7.67
CA PRO A 353 16.31 -21.09 -7.34
C PRO A 353 15.66 -19.73 -7.59
N PHE A 354 16.37 -18.63 -7.33
CA PHE A 354 15.83 -17.28 -7.47
C PHE A 354 15.65 -16.78 -8.91
N ARG A 355 16.40 -17.32 -9.89
CA ARG A 355 16.33 -16.87 -11.29
C ARG A 355 15.23 -17.55 -12.11
N GLN A 356 14.76 -18.71 -11.69
CA GLN A 356 13.81 -19.54 -12.43
C GLN A 356 12.55 -19.85 -11.59
N GLY A 357 12.36 -19.09 -10.54
CA GLY A 357 11.27 -19.27 -9.59
C GLY A 357 9.90 -18.93 -10.22
N ASP A 358 8.91 -19.73 -9.86
CA ASP A 358 7.49 -19.43 -10.08
C ASP A 358 6.99 -18.78 -8.79
N TYR A 359 6.79 -17.46 -8.80
CA TYR A 359 6.45 -16.66 -7.62
C TYR A 359 5.01 -16.90 -7.20
N GLY A 360 4.80 -17.20 -5.94
CA GLY A 360 3.50 -17.46 -5.35
C GLY A 360 2.92 -16.29 -4.57
N ALA A 361 3.73 -15.61 -3.77
CA ALA A 361 3.32 -14.44 -3.00
C ALA A 361 4.52 -13.67 -2.44
N LEU A 362 4.29 -12.39 -2.16
CA LEU A 362 5.16 -11.51 -1.39
C LEU A 362 4.36 -11.02 -0.17
N PHE A 363 4.96 -10.93 1.02
CA PHE A 363 4.31 -10.42 2.22
C PHE A 363 5.31 -9.81 3.19
N GLY A 364 4.83 -8.95 4.09
CA GLY A 364 5.61 -8.41 5.19
C GLY A 364 5.06 -8.82 6.54
N VAL A 365 5.92 -8.92 7.53
CA VAL A 365 5.52 -9.14 8.93
C VAL A 365 6.23 -8.14 9.83
N THR A 366 5.48 -7.58 10.78
CA THR A 366 6.02 -6.84 11.91
C THR A 366 5.78 -7.67 13.16
N MET A 367 6.84 -7.94 13.94
CA MET A 367 6.79 -8.84 15.09
C MET A 367 7.46 -8.21 16.31
N GLU A 368 6.81 -8.31 17.46
CA GLU A 368 7.36 -7.90 18.74
C GLU A 368 8.53 -8.80 19.20
N PRO A 369 9.39 -8.34 20.10
CA PRO A 369 10.48 -9.14 20.65
C PRO A 369 10.04 -10.49 21.18
N GLY A 370 10.64 -11.57 20.68
CA GLY A 370 10.33 -12.95 21.10
C GLY A 370 8.98 -13.49 20.66
N GLU A 371 8.19 -12.73 19.90
CA GLU A 371 6.89 -13.15 19.40
C GLU A 371 7.01 -14.38 18.49
N VAL A 372 6.05 -15.32 18.66
CA VAL A 372 5.83 -16.44 17.75
C VAL A 372 4.45 -16.28 17.14
N ARG A 373 4.38 -16.28 15.82
CA ARG A 373 3.12 -16.11 15.09
C ARG A 373 3.04 -17.08 13.92
N THR A 374 1.87 -17.70 13.75
CA THR A 374 1.55 -18.44 12.53
C THR A 374 0.68 -17.55 11.65
N ILE A 375 1.10 -17.37 10.41
CA ILE A 375 0.37 -16.62 9.38
C ILE A 375 -0.02 -17.56 8.25
N THR A 376 -1.14 -17.27 7.59
CA THR A 376 -1.59 -17.99 6.39
C THR A 376 -1.46 -17.08 5.19
N VAL A 377 -0.67 -17.48 4.22
CA VAL A 377 -0.51 -16.78 2.93
C VAL A 377 -1.10 -17.66 1.83
N HIS A 378 -1.96 -17.09 0.99
CA HIS A 378 -2.55 -17.82 -0.14
C HIS A 378 -1.72 -17.60 -1.40
N CYS A 379 -1.09 -18.65 -1.88
CA CYS A 379 -0.17 -18.62 -3.02
C CYS A 379 -0.80 -19.23 -4.26
N GLU A 380 -0.53 -18.65 -5.41
CA GLU A 380 -0.91 -19.18 -6.72
C GLU A 380 0.36 -19.47 -7.52
N PHE A 381 0.49 -20.71 -8.00
CA PHE A 381 1.63 -21.14 -8.82
C PHE A 381 1.16 -21.55 -10.21
N SER A 382 2.01 -21.38 -11.21
CA SER A 382 1.68 -21.61 -12.62
C SER A 382 2.29 -22.89 -13.21
N THR A 383 3.32 -23.45 -12.57
CA THR A 383 4.12 -24.53 -13.13
C THR A 383 3.81 -25.88 -12.49
N THR A 384 3.48 -26.90 -13.31
CA THR A 384 3.16 -28.27 -12.86
C THR A 384 4.40 -29.11 -12.54
N GLY A 385 4.17 -30.21 -11.82
CA GLY A 385 5.19 -31.21 -11.45
C GLY A 385 5.57 -31.16 -9.99
N VAL A 386 6.56 -31.98 -9.61
CA VAL A 386 7.13 -31.91 -8.26
C VAL A 386 8.05 -30.69 -8.19
N ARG A 387 7.75 -29.79 -7.28
CA ARG A 387 8.51 -28.54 -7.08
C ARG A 387 8.84 -28.38 -5.61
N THR A 388 9.88 -27.62 -5.34
CA THR A 388 10.19 -27.17 -3.98
C THR A 388 9.67 -25.75 -3.84
N VAL A 389 8.79 -25.54 -2.88
CA VAL A 389 8.31 -24.20 -2.48
C VAL A 389 9.26 -23.69 -1.40
N HIS A 390 9.75 -22.48 -1.58
CA HIS A 390 10.71 -21.84 -0.71
C HIS A 390 10.11 -20.58 -0.06
N LEU A 391 10.57 -20.30 1.15
CA LEU A 391 10.37 -19.02 1.83
C LEU A 391 11.72 -18.33 1.94
N SER A 392 11.78 -17.08 1.48
CA SER A 392 12.98 -16.25 1.47
C SER A 392 12.66 -14.84 1.98
N PRO A 393 13.55 -14.22 2.78
CA PRO A 393 13.44 -12.81 3.12
C PRO A 393 14.04 -11.87 2.05
N ASP A 394 14.77 -12.45 1.10
CA ASP A 394 15.49 -11.75 0.04
C ASP A 394 15.76 -12.70 -1.15
N ASP A 395 16.45 -12.22 -2.18
CA ASP A 395 16.82 -13.00 -3.37
C ASP A 395 18.04 -13.93 -3.15
N VAL A 396 18.51 -14.11 -1.93
CA VAL A 396 19.77 -14.81 -1.64
C VAL A 396 19.60 -15.96 -0.64
N HIS A 397 18.77 -15.77 0.39
CA HIS A 397 18.68 -16.71 1.51
C HIS A 397 17.37 -17.47 1.52
N ILE A 398 17.42 -18.77 1.77
CA ILE A 398 16.23 -19.62 1.92
C ILE A 398 16.10 -19.99 3.40
N PHE A 399 14.98 -19.60 4.00
CA PHE A 399 14.70 -19.84 5.42
C PHE A 399 13.90 -21.12 5.67
N GLY A 400 13.20 -21.60 4.66
CA GLY A 400 12.46 -22.83 4.75
C GLY A 400 11.99 -23.33 3.39
N SER A 401 11.68 -24.63 3.30
CA SER A 401 11.26 -25.25 2.05
C SER A 401 10.31 -26.42 2.26
N LYS A 402 9.38 -26.60 1.31
CA LYS A 402 8.43 -27.72 1.27
C LYS A 402 8.34 -28.28 -0.12
N SER A 403 8.45 -29.62 -0.26
CA SER A 403 8.21 -30.28 -1.54
C SER A 403 6.72 -30.47 -1.79
N VAL A 404 6.22 -30.10 -2.97
CA VAL A 404 4.81 -30.14 -3.35
C VAL A 404 4.67 -30.66 -4.76
N ASN A 405 3.66 -31.51 -5.02
CA ASN A 405 3.32 -31.99 -6.34
C ASN A 405 2.19 -31.13 -6.95
N PHE A 406 2.52 -30.23 -7.87
CA PHE A 406 1.56 -29.39 -8.56
C PHE A 406 0.97 -30.11 -9.77
N GLN A 407 -0.33 -30.38 -9.70
CA GLN A 407 -1.10 -31.01 -10.77
C GLN A 407 -1.73 -29.96 -11.69
N PRO A 408 -2.14 -30.33 -12.92
CA PRO A 408 -2.81 -29.42 -13.84
C PRO A 408 -4.07 -28.76 -13.24
N ALA A 409 -4.35 -27.53 -13.67
CA ALA A 409 -5.56 -26.78 -13.29
C ALA A 409 -6.84 -27.49 -13.71
N TYR A 410 -7.92 -27.22 -12.99
CA TYR A 410 -9.30 -27.51 -13.39
C TYR A 410 -10.20 -26.34 -13.03
N SER A 411 -11.36 -26.26 -13.67
CA SER A 411 -12.34 -25.21 -13.31
C SER A 411 -12.96 -25.50 -11.95
N ASP A 412 -12.98 -24.50 -11.06
CA ASP A 412 -13.74 -24.60 -9.80
C ASP A 412 -15.25 -24.65 -10.08
N LYS A 413 -15.99 -25.13 -9.11
CA LYS A 413 -17.44 -25.13 -9.10
C LYS A 413 -17.91 -24.78 -7.69
N LEU A 414 -17.89 -23.50 -7.39
CA LEU A 414 -18.46 -22.98 -6.16
C LEU A 414 -19.94 -22.63 -6.37
N THR A 415 -20.73 -22.86 -5.35
CA THR A 415 -22.11 -22.37 -5.25
C THR A 415 -22.23 -21.52 -4.00
N PHE A 416 -23.03 -20.46 -4.10
CA PHE A 416 -23.28 -19.54 -3.01
C PHE A 416 -24.70 -19.69 -2.53
N GLY A 417 -24.88 -19.78 -1.21
CA GLY A 417 -26.19 -19.84 -0.57
C GLY A 417 -26.80 -18.45 -0.38
N ASP A 418 -27.88 -18.41 0.40
CA ASP A 418 -28.56 -17.15 0.72
C ASP A 418 -27.64 -16.24 1.54
N ILE A 419 -27.27 -15.10 0.97
CA ILE A 419 -26.46 -14.08 1.63
C ILE A 419 -27.31 -13.39 2.68
N ARG A 420 -26.79 -13.32 3.90
CA ARG A 420 -27.41 -12.61 5.03
C ARG A 420 -26.61 -11.37 5.36
N TYR A 421 -27.27 -10.32 5.84
CA TYR A 421 -26.58 -9.15 6.34
C TYR A 421 -27.12 -8.72 7.70
N PHE A 422 -26.22 -8.18 8.52
CA PHE A 422 -26.48 -7.78 9.89
C PHE A 422 -26.05 -6.31 10.03
N PRO A 423 -27.01 -5.37 9.98
CA PRO A 423 -26.71 -3.96 10.11
C PRO A 423 -26.49 -3.60 11.58
N GLU A 424 -25.47 -2.79 11.80
CA GLU A 424 -25.17 -2.10 13.05
C GLU A 424 -25.42 -0.58 12.88
N GLU A 425 -25.01 0.23 13.85
CA GLU A 425 -25.30 1.68 13.79
C GLU A 425 -24.64 2.36 12.58
N ASP A 426 -23.39 2.03 12.30
CA ASP A 426 -22.56 2.57 11.20
C ASP A 426 -21.79 1.47 10.47
N ALA A 427 -22.23 0.23 10.60
CA ALA A 427 -21.57 -0.91 10.00
C ALA A 427 -22.58 -1.94 9.48
N VAL A 428 -22.12 -2.86 8.62
CA VAL A 428 -22.89 -4.01 8.16
C VAL A 428 -21.96 -5.20 7.98
N THR A 429 -22.37 -6.35 8.53
CA THR A 429 -21.68 -7.62 8.32
C THR A 429 -22.48 -8.50 7.36
N PHE A 430 -21.84 -9.00 6.31
CA PHE A 430 -22.42 -9.98 5.39
C PHE A 430 -21.90 -11.38 5.71
N GLN A 431 -22.78 -12.35 5.71
CA GLN A 431 -22.47 -13.77 5.76
C GLN A 431 -22.80 -14.38 4.39
N ILE A 432 -21.79 -14.96 3.75
CA ILE A 432 -21.83 -15.50 2.40
C ILE A 432 -21.55 -17.01 2.48
N PRO A 433 -22.57 -17.86 2.54
CA PRO A 433 -22.39 -19.29 2.49
C PRO A 433 -21.80 -19.71 1.14
N VAL A 434 -20.74 -20.50 1.15
CA VAL A 434 -20.08 -21.01 -0.05
C VAL A 434 -19.87 -22.51 0.06
N LYS A 435 -20.04 -23.24 -1.04
CA LYS A 435 -19.83 -24.68 -1.11
C LYS A 435 -19.05 -25.07 -2.34
N ASN A 436 -18.12 -25.99 -2.18
CA ASN A 436 -17.42 -26.63 -3.29
C ASN A 436 -18.26 -27.82 -3.80
N GLU A 437 -18.82 -27.72 -4.99
CA GLU A 437 -19.62 -28.78 -5.65
C GLU A 437 -18.77 -29.82 -6.39
N ARG A 438 -17.45 -29.73 -6.33
CA ARG A 438 -16.57 -30.71 -6.97
C ARG A 438 -16.23 -31.87 -6.04
N SER A 439 -15.77 -32.96 -6.65
CA SER A 439 -15.17 -34.10 -5.97
C SER A 439 -13.68 -33.90 -5.59
N GLU A 440 -13.15 -32.70 -5.80
CA GLU A 440 -11.77 -32.31 -5.59
C GLU A 440 -11.69 -30.98 -4.83
N THR A 441 -10.53 -30.68 -4.24
CA THR A 441 -10.32 -29.45 -3.51
C THR A 441 -10.40 -28.24 -4.45
N SER A 442 -11.08 -27.17 -4.02
CA SER A 442 -11.18 -25.88 -4.72
C SER A 442 -10.36 -24.83 -3.96
N GLY A 443 -9.53 -24.09 -4.70
CA GLY A 443 -8.81 -22.93 -4.18
C GLY A 443 -9.11 -21.72 -5.08
N SER A 444 -9.95 -20.81 -4.61
CA SER A 444 -10.49 -19.71 -5.42
C SER A 444 -10.43 -18.40 -4.65
N ARG A 445 -10.42 -17.31 -5.41
CA ARG A 445 -10.63 -15.95 -4.91
C ARG A 445 -12.07 -15.52 -5.21
N VAL A 446 -12.77 -15.11 -4.18
CA VAL A 446 -14.14 -14.55 -4.27
C VAL A 446 -14.04 -13.04 -4.09
N VAL A 447 -14.60 -12.28 -5.01
CA VAL A 447 -14.52 -10.82 -5.03
C VAL A 447 -15.88 -10.22 -4.69
N TYR A 448 -15.91 -9.20 -3.85
CA TYR A 448 -17.12 -8.49 -3.47
C TYR A 448 -16.85 -7.00 -3.24
N SER A 449 -17.90 -6.19 -3.25
CA SER A 449 -17.82 -4.76 -2.97
C SER A 449 -19.14 -4.23 -2.42
N LEU A 450 -19.04 -3.14 -1.66
CA LEU A 450 -20.16 -2.36 -1.20
C LEU A 450 -20.13 -1.00 -1.92
N PHE A 451 -21.17 -0.70 -2.69
CA PHE A 451 -21.28 0.53 -3.45
C PHE A 451 -22.30 1.47 -2.80
N PRO A 452 -21.98 2.75 -2.59
CA PRO A 452 -22.97 3.73 -2.15
C PRO A 452 -23.96 4.04 -3.27
N GLY A 453 -25.24 4.29 -2.88
CA GLY A 453 -26.33 4.59 -3.80
C GLY A 453 -26.97 3.36 -4.42
N THR A 454 -27.74 3.57 -5.49
CA THR A 454 -28.51 2.54 -6.18
C THR A 454 -27.98 2.22 -7.58
N GLU A 455 -26.93 2.89 -8.00
CA GLU A 455 -26.39 2.76 -9.36
C GLU A 455 -25.42 1.60 -9.50
N LYS A 456 -25.55 0.94 -10.64
CA LYS A 456 -24.67 -0.15 -11.07
C LYS A 456 -23.32 0.42 -11.47
N LYS A 457 -22.23 -0.02 -10.82
CA LYS A 457 -20.88 0.47 -11.09
C LYS A 457 -20.06 -0.46 -11.97
N THR A 458 -19.03 0.11 -12.63
CA THR A 458 -18.17 -0.55 -13.60
C THR A 458 -17.21 -1.55 -12.98
N ASP A 459 -16.58 -2.42 -13.79
CA ASP A 459 -15.67 -3.49 -13.36
C ASP A 459 -14.41 -3.00 -12.59
N THR A 460 -14.10 -1.71 -12.61
CA THR A 460 -12.92 -1.11 -11.96
C THR A 460 -13.11 -0.83 -10.46
N ASP A 461 -14.35 -0.87 -9.96
CA ASP A 461 -14.68 -0.50 -8.58
C ASP A 461 -14.72 -1.67 -7.59
N TRP A 462 -14.29 -2.86 -8.00
CA TRP A 462 -14.24 -4.04 -7.15
C TRP A 462 -13.00 -4.03 -6.26
N ARG A 463 -13.19 -3.97 -4.93
CA ARG A 463 -12.11 -3.67 -3.99
C ARG A 463 -11.82 -4.75 -2.95
N HIS A 464 -12.76 -5.69 -2.75
CA HIS A 464 -12.64 -6.66 -1.68
C HIS A 464 -12.62 -8.07 -2.21
N TYR A 465 -11.85 -8.95 -1.60
CA TYR A 465 -11.83 -10.36 -1.92
C TYR A 465 -11.41 -11.22 -0.71
N ASP A 466 -11.88 -12.47 -0.71
CA ASP A 466 -11.44 -13.50 0.20
C ASP A 466 -10.95 -14.72 -0.57
N TYR A 467 -10.06 -15.47 0.03
CA TYR A 467 -9.63 -16.76 -0.47
C TYR A 467 -10.48 -17.89 0.13
N VAL A 468 -10.95 -18.76 -0.73
CA VAL A 468 -11.73 -19.93 -0.35
C VAL A 468 -10.95 -21.18 -0.70
N TYR A 469 -10.56 -21.98 0.30
CA TYR A 469 -9.90 -23.25 0.10
C TYR A 469 -10.76 -24.35 0.75
N LEU A 470 -11.51 -25.09 -0.07
CA LEU A 470 -12.51 -26.06 0.36
C LEU A 470 -12.21 -27.44 -0.21
N LYS A 471 -12.25 -28.47 0.66
CA LYS A 471 -12.20 -29.86 0.23
C LYS A 471 -13.44 -30.23 -0.60
N ALA A 472 -13.41 -31.42 -1.20
CA ALA A 472 -14.54 -31.97 -1.97
C ALA A 472 -15.85 -31.93 -1.17
N GLY A 473 -16.87 -31.25 -1.69
CA GLY A 473 -18.19 -31.13 -1.09
C GLY A 473 -18.25 -30.29 0.19
N GLU A 474 -17.14 -29.69 0.63
CA GLU A 474 -17.07 -28.87 1.84
C GLU A 474 -17.80 -27.54 1.64
N SER A 475 -18.34 -27.01 2.74
CA SER A 475 -18.99 -25.70 2.80
C SER A 475 -18.35 -24.84 3.86
N ALA A 476 -18.29 -23.54 3.61
CA ALA A 476 -17.88 -22.52 4.57
C ALA A 476 -18.83 -21.32 4.51
N THR A 477 -18.69 -20.39 5.44
CA THR A 477 -19.34 -19.09 5.40
C THR A 477 -18.26 -18.04 5.48
N LEU A 478 -18.18 -17.19 4.46
CA LEU A 478 -17.34 -16.00 4.49
C LEU A 478 -18.09 -14.91 5.27
N GLU A 479 -17.39 -14.22 6.13
CA GLU A 479 -17.93 -13.05 6.85
C GLU A 479 -17.14 -11.82 6.46
N VAL A 480 -17.84 -10.77 6.04
CA VAL A 480 -17.23 -9.48 5.71
C VAL A 480 -18.00 -8.36 6.39
N THR A 481 -17.29 -7.48 7.06
CA THR A 481 -17.86 -6.32 7.75
C THR A 481 -17.37 -5.03 7.10
N PHE A 482 -18.31 -4.20 6.69
CA PHE A 482 -18.05 -2.82 6.27
C PHE A 482 -18.40 -1.89 7.42
N LYS A 483 -17.53 -0.92 7.71
CA LYS A 483 -17.66 0.03 8.84
C LYS A 483 -17.70 1.46 8.35
N ALA A 484 -18.01 2.37 9.28
CA ALA A 484 -18.09 3.81 9.06
C ALA A 484 -19.01 4.21 7.90
N LEU A 485 -20.13 3.50 7.80
CA LEU A 485 -21.13 3.73 6.78
C LEU A 485 -22.10 4.85 7.20
N GLU A 486 -22.60 5.58 6.21
CA GLU A 486 -23.61 6.62 6.46
C GLU A 486 -24.98 5.97 6.80
N LYS A 487 -25.55 6.37 7.93
CA LYS A 487 -26.86 5.90 8.38
C LYS A 487 -27.94 6.33 7.41
N TYR A 488 -28.90 5.45 7.18
CA TYR A 488 -30.05 5.66 6.28
C TYR A 488 -29.66 5.89 4.81
N ALA A 489 -28.40 5.70 4.44
CA ALA A 489 -27.96 5.71 3.06
C ALA A 489 -28.27 4.38 2.36
N ASP A 490 -28.45 4.45 1.05
CA ASP A 490 -28.64 3.28 0.20
C ASP A 490 -27.30 2.72 -0.24
N TYR A 491 -27.19 1.39 -0.25
CA TYR A 491 -26.01 0.66 -0.68
C TYR A 491 -26.37 -0.52 -1.57
N VAL A 492 -25.45 -0.93 -2.42
CA VAL A 492 -25.51 -2.18 -3.16
C VAL A 492 -24.32 -3.04 -2.80
N PHE A 493 -24.56 -4.16 -2.13
CA PHE A 493 -23.56 -5.21 -1.98
C PHE A 493 -23.56 -6.09 -3.23
N ALA A 494 -22.40 -6.34 -3.80
CA ALA A 494 -22.26 -7.17 -4.98
C ALA A 494 -21.17 -8.23 -4.80
N LEU A 495 -21.40 -9.43 -5.35
CA LEU A 495 -20.53 -10.58 -5.32
C LEU A 495 -20.18 -11.03 -6.73
N ARG A 496 -18.90 -11.25 -7.02
CA ARG A 496 -18.40 -11.75 -8.32
C ARG A 496 -17.51 -12.98 -8.13
N TRP A 497 -17.73 -14.00 -8.97
CA TRP A 497 -16.88 -15.18 -9.03
C TRP A 497 -17.09 -15.97 -10.34
N PRO A 498 -16.04 -16.44 -11.00
CA PRO A 498 -14.69 -15.86 -11.05
C PRO A 498 -14.70 -14.51 -11.79
N TRP A 499 -15.52 -14.35 -12.85
CA TRP A 499 -15.65 -13.13 -13.66
C TRP A 499 -17.13 -12.73 -13.86
N ILE A 500 -18.05 -13.47 -13.28
CA ILE A 500 -19.49 -13.29 -13.42
C ILE A 500 -20.01 -12.66 -12.12
N ILE A 501 -20.82 -11.63 -12.23
CA ILE A 501 -21.57 -11.08 -11.10
C ILE A 501 -22.57 -12.15 -10.66
N TYR A 502 -22.37 -12.70 -9.47
CA TYR A 502 -23.21 -13.74 -8.91
C TYR A 502 -24.49 -13.18 -8.31
N GLY A 503 -24.45 -11.97 -7.76
CA GLY A 503 -25.59 -11.26 -7.22
C GLY A 503 -25.28 -9.82 -6.91
N GLU A 504 -26.31 -8.98 -7.00
CA GLU A 504 -26.33 -7.58 -6.56
C GLU A 504 -27.47 -7.44 -5.56
N PHE A 505 -27.18 -6.90 -4.37
CA PHE A 505 -28.10 -6.88 -3.24
C PHE A 505 -28.25 -5.43 -2.73
N PRO A 506 -29.25 -4.68 -3.22
CA PRO A 506 -29.51 -3.32 -2.73
C PRO A 506 -30.14 -3.36 -1.33
N PHE A 507 -29.71 -2.48 -0.45
CA PHE A 507 -30.31 -2.29 0.87
C PHE A 507 -30.08 -0.86 1.37
N THR A 508 -30.90 -0.44 2.34
CA THR A 508 -30.70 0.81 3.06
C THR A 508 -30.15 0.49 4.45
N LEU A 509 -29.07 1.13 4.85
CA LEU A 509 -28.51 0.94 6.19
C LEU A 509 -29.44 1.60 7.22
N ALA A 510 -30.27 0.80 7.85
CA ALA A 510 -31.12 1.25 8.95
C ALA A 510 -30.82 0.38 10.18
N PRO A 511 -30.35 0.94 11.30
CA PRO A 511 -30.13 0.20 12.53
C PRO A 511 -31.41 -0.52 12.94
N ILE A 512 -31.31 -1.78 13.32
CA ILE A 512 -32.44 -2.53 13.88
C ILE A 512 -32.68 -2.03 15.29
N THR A 513 -33.67 -1.18 15.47
CA THR A 513 -34.10 -0.77 16.82
C THR A 513 -35.04 -1.84 17.40
N GLY A 514 -34.55 -2.60 18.37
CA GLY A 514 -35.38 -3.42 19.26
C GLY A 514 -35.66 -4.84 18.80
N VAL A 515 -34.63 -5.63 18.50
CA VAL A 515 -34.78 -7.09 18.40
C VAL A 515 -33.75 -7.75 19.32
N ASP A 516 -34.22 -8.57 20.25
CA ASP A 516 -33.41 -9.44 21.10
C ASP A 516 -32.59 -10.42 20.23
N ALA A 517 -31.46 -10.92 20.80
CA ALA A 517 -30.51 -11.80 20.14
C ALA A 517 -31.16 -12.97 19.36
N PRO A 518 -30.54 -13.43 18.26
CA PRO A 518 -31.15 -14.35 17.30
C PRO A 518 -31.47 -15.70 17.93
N VAL A 519 -32.74 -16.08 17.87
CA VAL A 519 -33.19 -17.45 18.08
C VAL A 519 -32.92 -18.23 16.79
N SER A 520 -32.32 -19.42 16.89
CA SER A 520 -32.06 -20.30 15.75
C SER A 520 -33.29 -20.46 14.86
N PRO A 521 -33.21 -20.26 13.54
CA PRO A 521 -34.36 -20.27 12.65
C PRO A 521 -34.98 -21.67 12.54
N SER A 522 -36.29 -21.77 12.65
CA SER A 522 -37.02 -22.91 12.07
C SER A 522 -37.28 -22.60 10.61
N ASP A 523 -36.97 -23.52 9.69
CA ASP A 523 -37.16 -23.36 8.24
C ASP A 523 -38.61 -23.11 7.80
N ASP A 524 -39.58 -23.25 8.68
CA ASP A 524 -41.02 -23.14 8.42
C ASP A 524 -41.65 -21.80 8.81
N ALA A 525 -40.87 -20.83 9.30
CA ALA A 525 -41.45 -19.56 9.70
C ALA A 525 -41.89 -18.71 8.50
N PRO A 526 -43.00 -17.96 8.63
CA PRO A 526 -43.51 -17.14 7.54
C PRO A 526 -42.58 -15.97 7.23
N PHE A 527 -42.53 -15.56 5.95
CA PHE A 527 -41.84 -14.37 5.49
C PHE A 527 -42.78 -13.17 5.55
N TYR A 528 -42.22 -12.01 5.92
CA TYR A 528 -42.94 -10.73 5.96
C TYR A 528 -42.19 -9.68 5.12
N ASP A 529 -42.89 -8.74 4.52
CA ASP A 529 -42.29 -7.55 3.93
C ASP A 529 -41.90 -6.53 5.05
N LEU A 530 -41.19 -5.48 4.68
CA LEU A 530 -40.75 -4.45 5.63
C LEU A 530 -41.88 -3.69 6.35
N LEU A 531 -43.11 -3.85 5.87
CA LEU A 531 -44.31 -3.30 6.49
C LEU A 531 -45.05 -4.34 7.37
N GLY A 532 -44.44 -5.50 7.61
CA GLY A 532 -44.98 -6.56 8.45
C GLY A 532 -46.06 -7.41 7.80
N ARG A 533 -46.27 -7.33 6.49
CA ARG A 533 -47.27 -8.13 5.77
C ARG A 533 -46.70 -9.48 5.35
N GLY A 534 -47.41 -10.55 5.64
CA GLY A 534 -47.01 -11.90 5.22
C GLY A 534 -46.86 -12.01 3.70
N VAL A 535 -45.76 -12.56 3.22
CA VAL A 535 -45.43 -12.72 1.80
C VAL A 535 -44.92 -14.13 1.52
N SER A 536 -45.06 -14.59 0.29
CA SER A 536 -44.52 -15.88 -0.10
C SER A 536 -43.00 -15.84 -0.25
N ARG A 537 -42.30 -16.93 0.05
CA ARG A 537 -40.84 -17.11 -0.11
C ARG A 537 -40.35 -16.79 -1.54
N ARG A 538 -41.24 -16.83 -2.55
CA ARG A 538 -40.92 -16.55 -3.97
C ARG A 538 -40.91 -15.07 -4.33
N LYS A 539 -41.26 -14.19 -3.39
CA LYS A 539 -41.23 -12.74 -3.64
C LYS A 539 -39.78 -12.26 -3.42
N GLY A 540 -39.07 -11.96 -4.50
CA GLY A 540 -37.75 -11.39 -4.43
C GLY A 540 -37.74 -10.04 -3.70
N GLY A 541 -36.63 -9.67 -3.08
CA GLY A 541 -36.43 -8.43 -2.32
C GLY A 541 -36.12 -8.68 -0.84
N LEU A 542 -36.03 -7.60 -0.07
CA LEU A 542 -35.76 -7.66 1.35
C LEU A 542 -37.01 -8.08 2.12
N LEU A 543 -36.92 -9.20 2.82
CA LEU A 543 -38.01 -9.79 3.61
C LEU A 543 -37.58 -9.94 5.07
N ILE A 544 -38.56 -10.09 5.97
CA ILE A 544 -38.35 -10.45 7.37
C ILE A 544 -38.73 -11.93 7.53
N HIS A 545 -37.79 -12.74 8.04
CA HIS A 545 -38.01 -14.15 8.36
C HIS A 545 -37.40 -14.44 9.74
N ASN A 546 -38.16 -15.00 10.63
CA ASN A 546 -37.76 -15.23 12.05
C ASN A 546 -37.23 -13.98 12.76
N GLY A 547 -37.78 -12.80 12.47
CA GLY A 547 -37.33 -11.54 13.02
C GLY A 547 -36.08 -10.94 12.34
N HIS A 548 -35.47 -11.67 11.40
CA HIS A 548 -34.32 -11.21 10.65
C HIS A 548 -34.69 -10.70 9.26
N LYS A 549 -33.97 -9.68 8.77
CA LYS A 549 -34.07 -9.24 7.40
C LYS A 549 -33.30 -10.24 6.50
N VAL A 550 -33.98 -10.83 5.55
CA VAL A 550 -33.44 -11.83 4.60
C VAL A 550 -33.60 -11.28 3.20
N LEU A 551 -32.52 -11.26 2.44
CA LEU A 551 -32.54 -10.87 1.05
C LEU A 551 -32.86 -12.09 0.19
N GLN A 552 -33.99 -12.06 -0.55
CA GLN A 552 -34.36 -13.10 -1.48
C GLN A 552 -34.06 -12.65 -2.90
N PRO A 553 -33.29 -13.40 -3.70
CA PRO A 553 -33.05 -13.08 -5.10
C PRO A 553 -34.40 -13.12 -5.87
N ARG A 554 -34.53 -12.27 -6.87
CA ARG A 554 -35.69 -12.24 -7.79
C ARG A 554 -35.70 -13.41 -8.75
#